data_2b3b31fa813412d95493d586545a3995
#
_entry.id   2b3b31fa813412d95493d586545a3995
#
_cell.length_a   1.000
_cell.length_b   1.000
_cell.length_c   1.000
_cell.angle_alpha   90.00
_cell.angle_beta   90.00
_cell.angle_gamma   90.00
#
_symmetry.space_group_name_H-M   'P 1'
#
loop_
_entity.id
_entity.type
_entity.pdbx_description
1 polymer ?
#
loop_
_entity_poly.entity_id
_entity_poly.type
_entity_poly.pdbx_seq_one_letter_code
_entity_poly.pdbx_strand_id
1 'polypeptide(L)'
;MNEEFHRIKRLPPYVFAEVNRLKAGARARGADIVDLGMGNPDLPTPQHIVDKMIETIAKPRTHRYSASKGIPGLRRAQAAYYDRRFGVKLNPETQIVATLGSK
;
A
#
# COMPACT_ATOMS: atom_id res chain seq x y z
N MET A 1 -12.02 36.67 6.55
CA MET A 1 -13.00 35.98 7.40
C MET A 1 -12.42 34.63 7.78
N ASN A 2 -12.08 34.41 9.06
CA ASN A 2 -11.69 33.06 9.53
C ASN A 2 -12.99 32.28 9.74
N GLU A 3 -13.41 31.52 8.76
CA GLU A 3 -14.53 30.58 8.92
C GLU A 3 -14.04 29.38 9.71
N GLU A 4 -14.21 29.44 11.01
CA GLU A 4 -13.88 28.34 11.90
C GLU A 4 -15.05 27.35 11.94
N PHE A 5 -14.86 26.20 11.27
CA PHE A 5 -15.85 25.12 11.29
C PHE A 5 -15.89 24.42 12.64
N HIS A 6 -16.97 24.62 13.40
CA HIS A 6 -17.15 24.08 14.74
C HIS A 6 -16.98 22.54 14.83
N ARG A 7 -17.38 21.81 13.79
CA ARG A 7 -17.23 20.35 13.75
C ARG A 7 -15.77 19.92 13.59
N ILE A 8 -14.97 20.66 12.83
CA ILE A 8 -13.53 20.39 12.65
C ILE A 8 -12.76 20.61 13.94
N LYS A 9 -13.10 21.64 14.72
CA LYS A 9 -12.49 21.89 16.04
C LYS A 9 -12.67 20.76 17.06
N ARG A 10 -13.70 19.94 16.87
CA ARG A 10 -14.00 18.80 17.76
C ARG A 10 -13.30 17.51 17.37
N LEU A 11 -12.64 17.46 16.21
CA LEU A 11 -11.87 16.30 15.82
C LEU A 11 -10.63 16.16 16.71
N PRO A 12 -10.34 14.95 17.22
CA PRO A 12 -9.09 14.72 17.93
C PRO A 12 -7.90 14.94 16.99
N PRO A 13 -6.76 15.40 17.53
CA PRO A 13 -5.54 15.52 16.73
C PRO A 13 -5.19 14.19 16.07
N TYR A 14 -4.75 14.24 14.83
CA TYR A 14 -4.25 13.04 14.15
C TYR A 14 -2.92 12.61 14.78
N VAL A 15 -2.96 11.54 15.56
CA VAL A 15 -1.85 11.07 16.40
C VAL A 15 -0.53 10.95 15.64
N PHE A 16 -0.55 10.41 14.41
CA PHE A 16 0.67 10.29 13.62
C PHE A 16 1.26 11.64 13.21
N ALA A 17 0.45 12.67 12.99
CA ALA A 17 0.95 14.01 12.71
C ALA A 17 1.71 14.57 13.92
N GLU A 18 1.18 14.38 15.12
CA GLU A 18 1.84 14.81 16.37
C GLU A 18 3.15 14.05 16.60
N VAL A 19 3.15 12.73 16.44
CA VAL A 19 4.36 11.91 16.57
C VAL A 19 5.42 12.34 15.55
N ASN A 20 5.03 12.57 14.29
CA ASN A 20 5.94 13.03 13.26
C ASN A 20 6.52 14.41 13.56
N ARG A 21 5.70 15.33 14.08
CA ARG A 21 6.16 16.66 14.53
C ARG A 21 7.20 16.55 15.66
N LEU A 22 6.94 15.70 16.66
CA LEU A 22 7.88 15.47 17.77
C LEU A 22 9.20 14.86 17.27
N LYS A 23 9.14 13.87 16.39
CA LYS A 23 10.34 13.27 15.77
C LYS A 23 11.14 14.30 14.97
N ALA A 24 10.47 15.10 14.14
CA ALA A 24 11.13 16.14 13.36
C ALA A 24 11.83 17.17 14.28
N GLY A 25 11.16 17.62 15.33
CA GLY A 25 11.74 18.52 16.31
C GLY A 25 12.94 17.94 17.07
N ALA A 26 12.90 16.64 17.39
CA ALA A 26 14.01 15.97 18.06
C ALA A 26 15.22 15.82 17.11
N ARG A 27 15.02 15.42 15.85
CA ARG A 27 16.08 15.37 14.84
C ARG A 27 16.71 16.72 14.58
N ALA A 28 15.92 17.78 14.54
CA ALA A 28 16.42 19.14 14.38
C ALA A 28 17.36 19.59 15.54
N ARG A 29 17.22 18.97 16.70
CA ARG A 29 18.11 19.18 17.85
C ARG A 29 19.29 18.19 17.90
N GLY A 30 19.50 17.41 16.86
CA GLY A 30 20.61 16.45 16.74
C GLY A 30 20.36 15.10 17.44
N ALA A 31 19.12 14.79 17.84
CA ALA A 31 18.82 13.48 18.42
C ALA A 31 18.87 12.37 17.37
N ASP A 32 19.59 11.32 17.66
CA ASP A 32 19.56 10.06 16.88
C ASP A 32 18.32 9.26 17.29
N ILE A 33 17.33 9.19 16.37
CA ILE A 33 16.04 8.55 16.64
C ILE A 33 15.93 7.25 15.89
N VAL A 34 15.79 6.16 16.63
CA VAL A 34 15.33 4.86 16.11
C VAL A 34 13.82 4.81 16.17
N ASP A 35 13.17 4.82 15.01
CA ASP A 35 11.70 4.83 14.90
C ASP A 35 11.14 3.41 14.77
N LEU A 36 10.60 2.88 15.83
CA LEU A 36 9.91 1.58 15.87
C LEU A 36 8.37 1.73 15.85
N GLY A 37 7.86 2.94 15.68
CA GLY A 37 6.43 3.26 15.79
C GLY A 37 5.61 2.95 14.54
N MET A 38 6.25 2.72 13.39
CA MET A 38 5.56 2.43 12.14
C MET A 38 6.26 1.31 11.38
N GLY A 39 5.52 0.24 11.11
CA GLY A 39 6.02 -0.90 10.33
C GLY A 39 6.04 -0.61 8.81
N ASN A 40 6.86 0.34 8.40
CA ASN A 40 7.07 0.60 6.97
C ASN A 40 8.15 -0.35 6.43
N PRO A 41 7.96 -0.91 5.22
CA PRO A 41 9.06 -1.60 4.53
C PRO A 41 10.25 -0.64 4.34
N ASP A 42 11.43 -1.05 4.73
CA ASP A 42 12.67 -0.27 4.67
C ASP A 42 13.55 -0.67 3.47
N LEU A 43 13.28 -1.84 2.89
CA LEU A 43 13.98 -2.31 1.71
C LEU A 43 13.30 -1.82 0.42
N PRO A 44 14.08 -1.53 -0.63
CA PRO A 44 13.51 -1.18 -1.92
C PRO A 44 12.74 -2.36 -2.52
N THR A 45 11.76 -2.04 -3.36
CA THR A 45 11.06 -3.06 -4.15
C THR A 45 12.07 -3.83 -5.02
N PRO A 46 12.00 -5.18 -5.08
CA PRO A 46 12.90 -5.97 -5.92
C PRO A 46 12.86 -5.52 -7.39
N GLN A 47 14.05 -5.42 -8.02
CA GLN A 47 14.20 -4.81 -9.34
C GLN A 47 13.30 -5.44 -10.41
N HIS A 48 13.15 -6.77 -10.42
CA HIS A 48 12.28 -7.46 -11.39
C HIS A 48 10.79 -7.04 -11.30
N ILE A 49 10.34 -6.57 -10.13
CA ILE A 49 8.98 -6.03 -9.94
C ILE A 49 8.91 -4.61 -10.53
N VAL A 50 9.94 -3.81 -10.28
CA VAL A 50 10.05 -2.44 -10.83
C VAL A 50 10.08 -2.49 -12.35
N ASP A 51 10.92 -3.36 -12.94
CA ASP A 51 11.04 -3.53 -14.39
C ASP A 51 9.70 -3.96 -15.00
N LYS A 52 8.99 -4.87 -14.35
CA LYS A 52 7.67 -5.32 -14.82
C LYS A 52 6.62 -4.22 -14.74
N MET A 53 6.69 -3.36 -13.74
CA MET A 53 5.83 -2.20 -13.62
C MET A 53 6.09 -1.20 -14.76
N ILE A 54 7.36 -0.88 -15.04
CA ILE A 54 7.77 0.00 -16.14
C ILE A 54 7.28 -0.55 -17.49
N GLU A 55 7.53 -1.84 -17.76
CA GLU A 55 7.05 -2.50 -18.97
C GLU A 55 5.53 -2.40 -19.12
N THR A 56 4.81 -2.54 -18.02
CA THR A 56 3.35 -2.58 -18.03
C THR A 56 2.75 -1.20 -18.20
N ILE A 57 3.30 -0.18 -17.53
CA ILE A 57 2.78 1.20 -17.60
C ILE A 57 2.99 1.82 -18.98
N ALA A 58 3.97 1.34 -19.74
CA ALA A 58 4.19 1.77 -21.12
C ALA A 58 3.10 1.27 -22.11
N LYS A 59 2.23 0.36 -21.68
CA LYS A 59 1.17 -0.23 -22.53
C LYS A 59 -0.12 0.58 -22.41
N PRO A 60 -0.64 1.23 -23.46
CA PRO A 60 -1.83 2.11 -23.38
C PRO A 60 -3.10 1.42 -22.85
N ARG A 61 -3.19 0.09 -22.98
CA ARG A 61 -4.36 -0.67 -22.54
C ARG A 61 -4.42 -0.95 -21.04
N THR A 62 -3.37 -0.64 -20.30
CA THR A 62 -3.31 -0.85 -18.84
C THR A 62 -3.85 0.32 -18.03
N HIS A 63 -4.12 1.47 -18.66
CA HIS A 63 -4.61 2.71 -18.03
C HIS A 63 -6.15 2.76 -18.03
N ARG A 64 -6.80 1.74 -17.51
CA ARG A 64 -8.27 1.63 -17.50
C ARG A 64 -8.80 1.43 -16.09
N TYR A 65 -10.10 1.51 -15.94
CA TYR A 65 -10.76 1.09 -14.71
C TYR A 65 -10.35 -0.34 -14.34
N SER A 66 -10.10 -0.55 -13.05
CA SER A 66 -9.80 -1.88 -12.52
C SER A 66 -11.02 -2.79 -12.64
N ALA A 67 -10.81 -4.06 -12.95
CA ALA A 67 -11.85 -5.06 -12.85
C ALA A 67 -12.13 -5.34 -11.36
N SER A 68 -13.40 -5.38 -10.95
CA SER A 68 -13.82 -5.52 -9.54
C SER A 68 -13.24 -6.74 -8.82
N LYS A 69 -13.00 -7.84 -9.53
CA LYS A 69 -12.36 -9.06 -9.01
C LYS A 69 -10.85 -9.13 -9.28
N GLY A 70 -10.28 -8.13 -9.92
CA GLY A 70 -8.95 -8.19 -10.52
C GLY A 70 -8.94 -8.87 -11.90
N ILE A 71 -7.92 -8.57 -12.69
CA ILE A 71 -7.78 -9.17 -14.03
C ILE A 71 -7.53 -10.68 -13.95
N PRO A 72 -8.01 -11.48 -14.94
CA PRO A 72 -7.84 -12.93 -14.92
C PRO A 72 -6.38 -13.39 -14.80
N GLY A 73 -5.44 -12.67 -15.43
CA GLY A 73 -4.00 -12.94 -15.33
C GLY A 73 -3.47 -12.89 -13.90
N LEU A 74 -3.86 -11.86 -13.14
CA LEU A 74 -3.48 -11.72 -11.72
C LEU A 74 -4.05 -12.85 -10.88
N ARG A 75 -5.33 -13.16 -11.05
CA ARG A 75 -5.99 -14.24 -10.28
C ARG A 75 -5.37 -15.62 -10.56
N ARG A 76 -5.02 -15.91 -11.82
CA ARG A 76 -4.27 -17.14 -12.18
C ARG A 76 -2.88 -17.17 -11.55
N ALA A 77 -2.17 -16.05 -11.55
CA ALA A 77 -0.86 -15.95 -10.91
C ALA A 77 -0.92 -16.18 -9.41
N GLN A 78 -1.95 -15.64 -8.75
CA GLN A 78 -2.21 -15.87 -7.32
C GLN A 78 -2.50 -17.35 -7.05
N ALA A 79 -3.37 -18.00 -7.84
CA ALA A 79 -3.65 -19.43 -7.71
C ALA A 79 -2.38 -20.28 -7.88
N ALA A 80 -1.58 -20.01 -8.90
CA ALA A 80 -0.32 -20.70 -9.13
C ALA A 80 0.71 -20.47 -8.01
N TYR A 81 0.73 -19.29 -7.41
CA TYR A 81 1.59 -19.01 -6.26
C TYR A 81 1.19 -19.86 -5.05
N TYR A 82 -0.11 -19.94 -4.72
CA TYR A 82 -0.60 -20.72 -3.59
C TYR A 82 -0.36 -22.22 -3.79
N ASP A 83 -0.55 -22.74 -5.02
CA ASP A 83 -0.24 -24.14 -5.33
C ASP A 83 1.26 -24.42 -5.16
N ARG A 84 2.11 -23.61 -5.78
CA ARG A 84 3.57 -23.80 -5.72
C ARG A 84 4.14 -23.64 -4.30
N ARG A 85 3.65 -22.67 -3.54
CA ARG A 85 4.25 -22.32 -2.22
C ARG A 85 3.67 -23.10 -1.07
N PHE A 86 2.40 -23.47 -1.14
CA PHE A 86 1.65 -24.05 -0.04
C PHE A 86 0.93 -25.37 -0.40
N GLY A 87 0.95 -25.81 -1.65
CA GLY A 87 0.21 -26.98 -2.11
C GLY A 87 -1.30 -26.78 -2.14
N VAL A 88 -1.78 -25.53 -2.06
CA VAL A 88 -3.21 -25.19 -2.04
C VAL A 88 -3.71 -24.88 -3.44
N LYS A 89 -4.56 -25.72 -3.96
CA LYS A 89 -5.19 -25.55 -5.29
C LYS A 89 -6.43 -24.70 -5.18
N LEU A 90 -6.42 -23.54 -5.83
CA LEU A 90 -7.52 -22.58 -5.85
C LEU A 90 -8.07 -22.39 -7.26
N ASN A 91 -9.39 -22.31 -7.38
CA ASN A 91 -10.02 -21.92 -8.63
C ASN A 91 -9.91 -20.38 -8.80
N PRO A 92 -9.20 -19.88 -9.84
CA PRO A 92 -9.00 -18.44 -10.02
C PRO A 92 -10.28 -17.66 -10.34
N GLU A 93 -11.35 -18.32 -10.76
CA GLU A 93 -12.61 -17.66 -11.12
C GLU A 93 -13.57 -17.50 -9.94
N THR A 94 -13.52 -18.41 -8.97
CA THR A 94 -14.52 -18.50 -7.90
C THR A 94 -13.94 -18.33 -6.50
N GLN A 95 -12.62 -18.49 -6.33
CA GLN A 95 -11.99 -18.51 -5.00
C GLN A 95 -10.92 -17.43 -4.81
N ILE A 96 -10.72 -16.55 -5.82
CA ILE A 96 -9.72 -15.48 -5.75
C ILE A 96 -10.35 -14.15 -6.14
N VAL A 97 -10.11 -13.16 -5.30
CA VAL A 97 -10.44 -11.75 -5.55
C VAL A 97 -9.21 -10.89 -5.27
N ALA A 98 -8.79 -10.08 -6.24
CA ALA A 98 -7.76 -9.09 -6.03
C ALA A 98 -8.38 -7.80 -5.45
N THR A 99 -7.82 -7.29 -4.39
CA THR A 99 -8.29 -6.06 -3.74
C THR A 99 -7.25 -4.94 -3.86
N LEU A 100 -7.68 -3.70 -3.72
CA LEU A 100 -6.79 -2.54 -3.57
C LEU A 100 -6.51 -2.34 -2.08
N GLY A 101 -5.44 -2.96 -1.60
CA GLY A 101 -5.14 -3.05 -0.17
C GLY A 101 -5.94 -4.16 0.52
N SER A 102 -5.63 -4.38 1.78
CA SER A 102 -6.21 -5.48 2.60
C SER A 102 -6.97 -4.97 3.83
N LYS A 103 -7.18 -3.67 3.91
CA LYS A 103 -7.99 -3.05 4.98
C LYS A 103 -9.45 -2.98 4.61
#